data_b5f5d512b45ae74d48420e9a2f2be284
#
_entry.id   b5f5d512b45ae74d48420e9a2f2be284
#
_cell.length_a   1.000
_cell.length_b   1.000
_cell.length_c   1.000
_cell.angle_alpha   90.00
_cell.angle_beta   90.00
_cell.angle_gamma   90.00
#
_symmetry.space_group_name_H-M   'P 1'
#
loop_
_entity.id
_entity.type
_entity.pdbx_description
1 polymer ?
#
loop_
_entity_poly.entity_id
_entity_poly.type
_entity_poly.pdbx_seq_one_letter_code
_entity_poly.pdbx_strand_id
1 'polypeptide(L)'
;MGLDKLFPNNILFNEYHLNHLDENMEMQVSGISGSCMMIKAIIFNDIGNFDEQFYLYQEDSDFCLRVIKSGWRVYYVPDAQIIHAGGEGGTKANIQRAIFEWHLSYFKFYRKHYAQDYLLPFNILFYMLMAIKLVLTYFTIPFRK
;
A
#
# COMPACT_ATOMS: atom_id res chain seq x y z
N MET A 1 -6.99 1.06 9.44
CA MET A 1 -7.20 0.18 10.61
C MET A 1 -8.13 0.80 11.65
N GLY A 2 -8.61 2.00 11.46
CA GLY A 2 -9.55 2.70 12.35
C GLY A 2 -8.88 3.58 13.41
N LEU A 3 -7.60 3.40 13.69
CA LEU A 3 -6.86 4.29 14.60
C LEU A 3 -6.67 5.70 14.03
N ASP A 4 -6.54 5.81 12.71
CA ASP A 4 -6.57 7.05 11.95
C ASP A 4 -7.87 7.85 12.18
N LYS A 5 -9.01 7.15 12.30
CA LYS A 5 -10.32 7.77 12.61
C LYS A 5 -10.46 8.17 14.06
N LEU A 6 -9.86 7.42 14.98
CA LEU A 6 -9.89 7.71 16.41
C LEU A 6 -8.92 8.82 16.80
N PHE A 7 -7.81 8.95 16.08
CA PHE A 7 -6.75 9.93 16.33
C PHE A 7 -6.38 10.68 15.04
N PRO A 8 -7.27 11.52 14.48
CA PRO A 8 -7.11 12.13 13.16
C PRO A 8 -5.90 13.07 13.05
N ASN A 9 -5.42 13.60 14.16
CA ASN A 9 -4.26 14.51 14.21
C ASN A 9 -2.94 13.82 14.60
N ASN A 10 -2.95 12.50 14.80
CA ASN A 10 -1.73 11.78 15.18
C ASN A 10 -0.96 11.36 13.93
N ILE A 11 0.25 11.89 13.76
CA ILE A 11 1.10 11.66 12.59
C ILE A 11 1.35 10.15 12.37
N LEU A 12 1.61 9.37 13.42
CA LEU A 12 1.90 7.94 13.30
C LEU A 12 0.70 7.13 12.77
N PHE A 13 -0.54 7.52 13.12
CA PHE A 13 -1.75 6.82 12.67
C PHE A 13 -2.27 7.36 11.34
N ASN A 14 -1.84 8.54 10.91
CA ASN A 14 -2.22 9.20 9.67
C ASN A 14 -1.13 9.21 8.60
N GLU A 15 0.00 8.55 8.81
CA GLU A 15 1.11 8.48 7.84
C GLU A 15 0.68 7.92 6.47
N TYR A 16 -0.28 7.00 6.47
CA TYR A 16 -0.82 6.41 5.23
C TYR A 16 -1.79 7.34 4.51
N HIS A 17 -2.66 8.04 5.23
CA HIS A 17 -3.71 8.89 4.63
C HIS A 17 -3.29 10.34 4.47
N LEU A 18 -2.22 10.75 5.15
CA LEU A 18 -1.66 12.11 5.12
C LEU A 18 -2.69 13.23 5.41
N ASN A 19 -3.78 12.91 6.13
CA ASN A 19 -4.91 13.82 6.41
C ASN A 19 -4.51 15.12 7.15
N HIS A 20 -3.28 15.19 7.66
CA HIS A 20 -2.72 16.36 8.31
C HIS A 20 -2.03 17.33 7.35
N LEU A 21 -1.88 16.95 6.07
CA LEU A 21 -1.24 17.76 5.03
C LEU A 21 -2.29 18.48 4.18
N ASP A 22 -1.91 19.59 3.59
CA ASP A 22 -2.76 20.32 2.65
C ASP A 22 -2.73 19.62 1.28
N GLU A 23 -3.85 19.02 0.89
CA GLU A 23 -4.01 18.30 -0.38
C GLU A 23 -3.91 19.17 -1.63
N ASN A 24 -3.92 20.51 -1.48
CA ASN A 24 -3.79 21.44 -2.58
C ASN A 24 -2.33 21.83 -2.87
N MET A 25 -1.38 21.30 -2.09
CA MET A 25 0.04 21.61 -2.28
C MET A 25 0.79 20.42 -2.87
N GLU A 26 1.69 20.73 -3.81
CA GLU A 26 2.68 19.74 -4.25
C GLU A 26 3.60 19.39 -3.09
N MET A 27 3.79 18.08 -2.84
CA MET A 27 4.61 17.63 -1.74
C MET A 27 5.33 16.32 -2.04
N GLN A 28 6.49 16.14 -1.41
CA GLN A 28 7.17 14.85 -1.43
C GLN A 28 6.43 13.88 -0.50
N VAL A 29 6.16 12.66 -1.02
CA VAL A 29 5.43 11.61 -0.29
C VAL A 29 6.21 10.29 -0.31
N SER A 30 5.85 9.37 0.58
CA SER A 30 6.47 8.04 0.64
C SER A 30 5.92 7.06 -0.40
N GLY A 31 4.79 7.37 -1.03
CA GLY A 31 4.19 6.55 -2.07
C GLY A 31 2.95 7.18 -2.67
N ILE A 32 2.60 6.74 -3.86
CA ILE A 32 1.37 7.10 -4.57
C ILE A 32 0.71 5.84 -5.12
N SER A 33 -0.60 5.89 -5.31
CA SER A 33 -1.35 4.77 -5.87
C SER A 33 -1.04 4.56 -7.35
N GLY A 34 -0.92 3.30 -7.75
CA GLY A 34 -0.79 2.90 -9.15
C GLY A 34 -1.96 3.29 -10.05
N SER A 35 -3.09 3.75 -9.47
CA SER A 35 -4.24 4.25 -10.24
C SER A 35 -3.93 5.53 -11.04
N CYS A 36 -2.97 6.34 -10.59
CA CYS A 36 -2.45 7.49 -11.34
C CYS A 36 -0.99 7.73 -10.96
N MET A 37 -0.08 7.17 -11.75
CA MET A 37 1.35 7.27 -11.51
C MET A 37 2.08 7.64 -12.80
N MET A 38 2.80 8.75 -12.79
CA MET A 38 3.70 9.12 -13.88
C MET A 38 5.14 8.83 -13.46
N ILE A 39 5.87 8.08 -14.28
CA ILE A 39 7.20 7.59 -13.96
C ILE A 39 8.18 8.03 -15.06
N LYS A 40 9.32 8.60 -14.68
CA LYS A 40 10.41 8.86 -15.63
C LYS A 40 10.99 7.54 -16.12
N ALA A 41 11.11 7.37 -17.44
CA ALA A 41 11.60 6.12 -18.04
C ALA A 41 12.97 5.68 -17.51
N ILE A 42 13.85 6.62 -17.17
CA ILE A 42 15.18 6.32 -16.61
C ILE A 42 15.10 5.51 -15.30
N ILE A 43 14.04 5.68 -14.50
CA ILE A 43 13.87 4.96 -13.24
C ILE A 43 13.77 3.45 -13.46
N PHE A 44 13.13 3.02 -14.54
CA PHE A 44 13.05 1.59 -14.89
C PHE A 44 14.43 0.98 -15.19
N ASN A 45 15.35 1.78 -15.71
CA ASN A 45 16.74 1.32 -15.93
C ASN A 45 17.50 1.16 -14.61
N ASP A 46 17.21 2.01 -13.62
CA ASP A 46 17.92 2.01 -12.34
C ASP A 46 17.42 0.92 -11.38
N ILE A 47 16.09 0.73 -11.31
CA ILE A 47 15.47 -0.13 -10.29
C ILE A 47 14.65 -1.30 -10.85
N GLY A 48 14.53 -1.40 -12.18
CA GLY A 48 13.70 -2.40 -12.86
C GLY A 48 12.21 -2.06 -12.85
N ASN A 49 11.42 -3.00 -13.33
CA ASN A 49 9.97 -2.90 -13.46
C ASN A 49 9.23 -3.12 -12.12
N PHE A 50 7.90 -3.08 -12.17
CA PHE A 50 7.07 -3.57 -11.08
C PHE A 50 7.40 -5.04 -10.79
N ASP A 51 7.38 -5.40 -9.51
CA ASP A 51 7.69 -6.76 -9.08
C ASP A 51 6.46 -7.67 -9.26
N GLU A 52 6.55 -8.61 -10.19
CA GLU A 52 5.47 -9.51 -10.57
C GLU A 52 5.01 -10.49 -9.46
N GLN A 53 5.76 -10.57 -8.34
CA GLN A 53 5.30 -11.31 -7.18
C GLN A 53 4.01 -10.72 -6.58
N PHE A 54 3.76 -9.42 -6.81
CA PHE A 54 2.54 -8.73 -6.38
C PHE A 54 1.49 -8.80 -7.49
N TYR A 55 0.60 -9.77 -7.40
CA TYR A 55 -0.47 -9.93 -8.37
C TYR A 55 -1.52 -8.80 -8.28
N LEU A 56 -1.81 -8.35 -7.06
CA LEU A 56 -2.77 -7.29 -6.78
C LEU A 56 -2.42 -6.63 -5.45
N TYR A 57 -2.40 -5.32 -5.40
CA TYR A 57 -1.99 -4.48 -4.27
C TYR A 57 -0.51 -4.59 -3.90
N GLN A 58 0.03 -3.54 -3.32
CA GLN A 58 1.42 -3.36 -2.89
C GLN A 58 2.48 -3.34 -4.01
N GLU A 59 2.12 -3.53 -5.28
CA GLU A 59 3.02 -3.36 -6.41
C GLU A 59 3.48 -1.90 -6.53
N ASP A 60 2.57 -0.96 -6.31
CA ASP A 60 2.83 0.47 -6.29
C ASP A 60 3.67 0.91 -5.07
N SER A 61 3.33 0.39 -3.90
CA SER A 61 4.07 0.64 -2.67
C SER A 61 5.50 0.09 -2.74
N ASP A 62 5.67 -1.12 -3.28
CA ASP A 62 6.98 -1.72 -3.54
C ASP A 62 7.80 -0.87 -4.48
N PHE A 63 7.19 -0.45 -5.59
CA PHE A 63 7.87 0.38 -6.59
C PHE A 63 8.31 1.72 -5.99
N CYS A 64 7.40 2.44 -5.31
CA CYS A 64 7.72 3.71 -4.66
C CYS A 64 8.84 3.57 -3.62
N LEU A 65 8.81 2.51 -2.82
CA LEU A 65 9.86 2.26 -1.81
C LEU A 65 11.22 1.99 -2.46
N ARG A 66 11.28 1.23 -3.58
CA ARG A 66 12.51 1.02 -4.34
C ARG A 66 13.03 2.32 -4.97
N VAL A 67 12.14 3.14 -5.51
CA VAL A 67 12.45 4.49 -6.03
C VAL A 67 13.15 5.32 -4.96
N ILE A 68 12.56 5.40 -3.76
CA ILE A 68 13.12 6.18 -2.65
C ILE A 68 14.47 5.61 -2.17
N LYS A 69 14.56 4.29 -2.01
CA LYS A 69 15.82 3.61 -1.61
C LYS A 69 16.97 3.84 -2.61
N SER A 70 16.64 4.11 -3.87
CA SER A 70 17.63 4.43 -4.92
C SER A 70 17.97 5.93 -5.01
N GLY A 71 17.48 6.74 -4.08
CA GLY A 71 17.77 8.17 -4.01
C GLY A 71 16.87 9.07 -4.86
N TRP A 72 15.89 8.50 -5.55
CA TRP A 72 14.85 9.25 -6.25
C TRP A 72 13.77 9.74 -5.29
N ARG A 73 12.90 10.62 -5.77
CA ARG A 73 11.80 11.19 -4.97
C ARG A 73 10.46 10.91 -5.61
N VAL A 74 9.45 10.74 -4.79
CA VAL A 74 8.05 10.59 -5.18
C VAL A 74 7.31 11.87 -4.77
N TYR A 75 6.52 12.43 -5.68
CA TYR A 75 5.76 13.66 -5.44
C TYR A 75 4.27 13.41 -5.66
N TYR A 76 3.46 13.99 -4.81
CA TYR A 76 2.05 14.22 -5.04
C TYR A 76 1.89 15.57 -5.74
N VAL A 77 1.14 15.59 -6.85
CA VAL A 77 0.89 16.77 -7.68
C VAL A 77 -0.63 16.97 -7.77
N PRO A 78 -1.20 17.93 -7.02
CA PRO A 78 -2.65 18.13 -6.92
C PRO A 78 -3.33 18.54 -8.23
N ASP A 79 -2.60 19.21 -9.13
CA ASP A 79 -3.13 19.64 -10.43
C ASP A 79 -3.38 18.46 -11.38
N ALA A 80 -2.75 17.29 -11.13
CA ALA A 80 -2.94 16.08 -11.93
C ALA A 80 -4.14 15.29 -11.39
N GLN A 81 -5.34 15.60 -11.84
CA GLN A 81 -6.57 14.99 -11.37
C GLN A 81 -7.12 13.95 -12.36
N ILE A 82 -7.59 12.85 -11.82
CA ILE A 82 -8.27 11.79 -12.58
C ILE A 82 -9.54 11.36 -11.87
N ILE A 83 -10.44 10.74 -12.63
CA ILE A 83 -11.58 10.01 -12.06
C ILE A 83 -11.22 8.52 -12.04
N HIS A 84 -11.12 7.96 -10.84
CA HIS A 84 -10.85 6.53 -10.63
C HIS A 84 -12.14 5.79 -10.26
N ALA A 85 -12.65 4.94 -11.16
CA ALA A 85 -13.91 4.21 -10.96
C ALA A 85 -13.87 3.20 -9.78
N GLY A 86 -12.70 2.78 -9.34
CA GLY A 86 -12.50 1.90 -8.20
C GLY A 86 -13.13 0.50 -8.35
N GLY A 87 -12.36 -0.53 -8.04
CA GLY A 87 -12.86 -1.91 -8.02
C GLY A 87 -13.11 -2.58 -9.38
N GLU A 88 -12.97 -1.87 -10.49
CA GLU A 88 -13.16 -2.42 -11.84
C GLU A 88 -12.05 -3.42 -12.24
N GLY A 89 -10.90 -3.36 -11.59
CA GLY A 89 -9.79 -4.33 -11.75
C GLY A 89 -10.03 -5.70 -11.11
N GLY A 90 -11.29 -6.09 -10.86
CA GLY A 90 -11.65 -7.42 -10.37
C GLY A 90 -12.05 -7.50 -8.88
N THR A 91 -11.84 -6.46 -8.10
CA THR A 91 -12.22 -6.44 -6.67
C THR A 91 -13.74 -6.60 -6.49
N LYS A 92 -14.54 -5.94 -7.35
CA LYS A 92 -16.00 -6.08 -7.34
C LYS A 92 -16.46 -7.45 -7.81
N ALA A 93 -15.76 -8.06 -8.77
CA ALA A 93 -16.12 -9.36 -9.32
C ALA A 93 -15.85 -10.53 -8.37
N ASN A 94 -14.77 -10.43 -7.55
CA ASN A 94 -14.41 -11.48 -6.59
C ASN A 94 -13.77 -10.88 -5.34
N ILE A 95 -14.63 -10.48 -4.41
CA ILE A 95 -14.20 -9.86 -3.14
C ILE A 95 -13.36 -10.80 -2.28
N GLN A 96 -13.65 -12.11 -2.30
CA GLN A 96 -12.90 -13.08 -1.50
C GLN A 96 -11.45 -13.18 -1.99
N ARG A 97 -11.26 -13.29 -3.30
CA ARG A 97 -9.94 -13.28 -3.92
C ARG A 97 -9.21 -11.96 -3.65
N ALA A 98 -9.88 -10.84 -3.79
CA ALA A 98 -9.28 -9.53 -3.52
C ALA A 98 -8.79 -9.38 -2.07
N ILE A 99 -9.56 -9.87 -1.09
CA ILE A 99 -9.16 -9.90 0.32
C ILE A 99 -7.94 -10.80 0.53
N PHE A 100 -7.94 -11.99 -0.06
CA PHE A 100 -6.80 -12.91 0.03
C PHE A 100 -5.54 -12.29 -0.56
N GLU A 101 -5.61 -11.77 -1.80
CA GLU A 101 -4.48 -11.13 -2.49
C GLU A 101 -3.96 -9.92 -1.71
N TRP A 102 -4.85 -9.12 -1.12
CA TRP A 102 -4.44 -8.00 -0.27
C TRP A 102 -3.57 -8.46 0.90
N HIS A 103 -3.99 -9.50 1.63
CA HIS A 103 -3.22 -10.02 2.77
C HIS A 103 -1.91 -10.68 2.32
N LEU A 104 -1.96 -11.44 1.22
CA LEU A 104 -0.79 -12.09 0.64
C LEU A 104 0.25 -11.06 0.18
N SER A 105 -0.19 -9.98 -0.45
CA SER A 105 0.69 -8.90 -0.91
C SER A 105 1.31 -8.14 0.27
N TYR A 106 0.57 -7.88 1.34
CA TYR A 106 1.13 -7.32 2.57
C TYR A 106 2.17 -8.23 3.23
N PHE A 107 1.92 -9.54 3.26
CA PHE A 107 2.88 -10.52 3.75
C PHE A 107 4.18 -10.50 2.93
N LYS A 108 4.06 -10.50 1.59
CA LYS A 108 5.21 -10.44 0.68
C LYS A 108 5.99 -9.13 0.83
N PHE A 109 5.27 -8.00 0.91
CA PHE A 109 5.84 -6.68 1.09
C PHE A 109 6.64 -6.58 2.39
N TYR A 110 6.05 -6.99 3.52
CA TYR A 110 6.75 -7.04 4.79
C TYR A 110 7.99 -7.94 4.74
N ARG A 111 7.85 -9.13 4.20
CA ARG A 111 8.96 -10.08 4.07
C ARG A 111 10.11 -9.53 3.24
N LYS A 112 9.79 -8.84 2.15
CA LYS A 112 10.78 -8.27 1.23
C LYS A 112 11.54 -7.08 1.82
N HIS A 113 10.83 -6.19 2.52
CA HIS A 113 11.36 -4.88 2.87
C HIS A 113 11.70 -4.69 4.34
N TYR A 114 11.13 -5.49 5.24
CA TYR A 114 11.22 -5.25 6.68
C TYR A 114 11.63 -6.47 7.52
N ALA A 115 11.32 -7.69 7.08
CA ALA A 115 11.51 -8.86 7.93
C ALA A 115 12.96 -9.08 8.40
N GLN A 116 13.94 -8.65 7.61
CA GLN A 116 15.36 -8.73 7.96
C GLN A 116 15.80 -7.68 9.00
N ASP A 117 15.02 -6.60 9.17
CA ASP A 117 15.32 -5.52 10.10
C ASP A 117 14.79 -5.80 11.52
N TYR A 118 13.96 -6.84 11.67
CA TYR A 118 13.33 -7.21 12.92
C TYR A 118 13.71 -8.60 13.40
N LEU A 119 13.74 -8.78 14.72
CA LEU A 119 14.01 -10.08 15.34
C LEU A 119 12.90 -11.09 15.04
N LEU A 120 13.26 -12.36 15.00
CA LEU A 120 12.34 -13.47 14.71
C LEU A 120 11.01 -13.44 15.48
N PRO A 121 10.96 -13.15 16.81
CA PRO A 121 9.69 -13.07 17.54
C PRO A 121 8.73 -12.02 16.99
N PHE A 122 9.24 -10.86 16.55
CA PHE A 122 8.43 -9.81 15.93
C PHE A 122 7.87 -10.26 14.59
N ASN A 123 8.68 -10.92 13.78
CA ASN A 123 8.25 -11.47 12.49
C ASN A 123 7.14 -12.51 12.69
N ILE A 124 7.29 -13.41 13.65
CA ILE A 124 6.27 -14.41 13.99
C ILE A 124 4.97 -13.73 14.43
N LEU A 125 5.07 -12.74 15.32
CA LEU A 125 3.91 -11.97 15.78
C LEU A 125 3.19 -11.27 14.62
N PHE A 126 3.94 -10.60 13.72
CA PHE A 126 3.38 -9.95 12.54
C PHE A 126 2.60 -10.96 11.67
N TYR A 127 3.20 -12.10 11.37
CA TYR A 127 2.57 -13.13 10.54
C TYR A 127 1.32 -13.72 11.18
N MET A 128 1.35 -13.96 12.50
CA MET A 128 0.18 -14.41 13.24
C MET A 128 -0.95 -13.38 13.19
N LEU A 129 -0.65 -12.11 13.45
CA LEU A 129 -1.65 -11.02 13.41
C LEU A 129 -2.25 -10.86 12.01
N MET A 130 -1.43 -10.98 10.95
CA MET A 130 -1.93 -10.93 9.57
C MET A 130 -2.83 -12.13 9.23
N ALA A 131 -2.50 -13.32 9.71
CA ALA A 131 -3.35 -14.50 9.54
C ALA A 131 -4.69 -14.36 10.29
N ILE A 132 -4.66 -13.90 11.53
CA ILE A 132 -5.87 -13.62 12.32
C ILE A 132 -6.73 -12.57 11.61
N LYS A 133 -6.12 -11.48 11.13
CA LYS A 133 -6.83 -10.42 10.40
C LYS A 133 -7.49 -10.97 9.13
N LEU A 134 -6.81 -11.84 8.37
CA LEU A 134 -7.39 -12.49 7.20
C LEU A 134 -8.65 -13.28 7.58
N VAL A 135 -8.55 -14.14 8.59
CA VAL A 135 -9.68 -14.95 9.07
C VAL A 135 -10.84 -14.07 9.50
N LEU A 136 -10.59 -13.06 10.35
CA LEU A 136 -11.63 -12.13 10.81
C LEU A 136 -12.27 -11.36 9.64
N THR A 137 -11.48 -10.98 8.63
CA THR A 137 -12.00 -10.29 7.46
C THR A 137 -12.95 -11.16 6.67
N TYR A 138 -12.65 -12.46 6.51
CA TYR A 138 -13.55 -13.41 5.85
C TYR A 138 -14.89 -13.55 6.59
N PHE A 139 -14.88 -13.58 7.91
CA PHE A 139 -16.12 -13.63 8.70
C PHE A 139 -16.97 -12.37 8.58
N THR A 140 -16.38 -11.22 8.24
CA THR A 140 -17.12 -9.95 8.07
C THR A 140 -17.67 -9.75 6.65
N ILE A 141 -17.28 -10.55 5.66
CA ILE A 141 -17.74 -10.41 4.27
C ILE A 141 -19.29 -10.42 4.17
N PRO A 142 -20.02 -11.36 4.81
CA PRO A 142 -21.48 -11.42 4.69
C PRO A 142 -22.19 -10.17 5.19
N PHE A 143 -21.55 -9.37 6.03
CA PHE A 143 -22.12 -8.16 6.64
C PHE A 143 -21.72 -6.86 5.93
N ARG A 144 -20.88 -6.95 4.89
CA ARG A 144 -20.51 -5.79 4.05
C ARG A 144 -21.52 -5.67 2.92
N LYS A 145 -22.54 -4.82 3.13
CA LYS A 145 -23.44 -4.35 2.08
C LYS A 145 -22.87 -3.15 1.36
#